data_089cbfedfde9000787d5448dcf6549a5
#
_entry.id   089cbfedfde9000787d5448dcf6549a5
#
_cell.length_a   1.000
_cell.length_b   1.000
_cell.length_c   1.000
_cell.angle_alpha   90.00
_cell.angle_beta   90.00
_cell.angle_gamma   90.00
#
_symmetry.space_group_name_H-M   'P 1'
#
loop_
_entity.id
_entity.type
_entity.pdbx_description
1 polymer ?
#
loop_
_entity_poly.entity_id
_entity_poly.type
_entity_poly.pdbx_seq_one_letter_code
_entity_poly.pdbx_strand_id
1 'polypeptide(L)'
;QEVSALVSEGADDYEKAKAVYTYLIDTAEYQESEDDQSMAGIFWRRQAVCAGYAGAAQYLLEYLGVPCIYVEGSTVGSTEGHAWNIITLNGNDYYFDATNGDQPEFLEGDAVQLAEHKTILYDYLCPFPEEYEMTYTPSDEFSVPACSATDMNFYVLNQGCFDSYDYQEILAYCQMRLNNGAAVVRFKFSSQEAFEQARADWINGDAIQEAARYYMTIYGMSQVEYHYGILENMKTIYYMF
;
A
#
# COMPACT_ATOMS: atom_id res chain seq x y z
N GLN A 1 8.44 -1.45 23.63
CA GLN A 1 7.72 -0.27 24.17
C GLN A 1 7.26 0.68 23.06
N GLU A 2 8.01 0.85 21.96
CA GLU A 2 7.60 1.74 20.86
C GLU A 2 6.35 1.22 20.13
N VAL A 3 6.27 -0.08 19.87
CA VAL A 3 5.17 -0.68 19.11
C VAL A 3 3.83 -0.62 19.83
N SER A 4 3.81 -0.83 21.15
CA SER A 4 2.56 -0.69 21.93
C SER A 4 2.03 0.76 21.96
N ALA A 5 2.88 1.74 21.62
CA ALA A 5 2.49 3.15 21.51
C ALA A 5 1.94 3.51 20.11
N LEU A 6 2.12 2.62 19.12
CA LEU A 6 1.63 2.84 17.75
C LEU A 6 0.13 2.55 17.61
N VAL A 7 -0.45 1.78 18.52
CA VAL A 7 -1.84 1.36 18.49
C VAL A 7 -2.59 1.88 19.70
N SER A 8 -3.80 2.39 19.47
CA SER A 8 -4.69 2.81 20.55
C SER A 8 -5.18 1.60 21.36
N GLU A 9 -5.52 1.83 22.63
CA GLU A 9 -6.19 0.82 23.43
C GLU A 9 -7.53 0.45 22.77
N GLY A 10 -7.71 -0.86 22.49
CA GLY A 10 -8.90 -1.36 21.81
C GLY A 10 -8.83 -1.38 20.29
N ALA A 11 -7.68 -1.08 19.70
CA ALA A 11 -7.47 -1.22 18.24
C ALA A 11 -7.80 -2.65 17.77
N ASP A 12 -8.53 -2.76 16.67
CA ASP A 12 -8.81 -4.05 16.04
C ASP A 12 -7.56 -4.61 15.32
N ASP A 13 -7.64 -5.83 14.81
CA ASP A 13 -6.47 -6.49 14.22
C ASP A 13 -6.05 -5.85 12.90
N TYR A 14 -6.97 -5.25 12.13
CA TYR A 14 -6.62 -4.48 10.94
C TYR A 14 -5.87 -3.17 11.29
N GLU A 15 -6.35 -2.44 12.30
CA GLU A 15 -5.68 -1.23 12.78
C GLU A 15 -4.26 -1.52 13.27
N LYS A 16 -4.07 -2.66 13.98
CA LYS A 16 -2.74 -3.13 14.37
C LYS A 16 -1.87 -3.48 13.17
N ALA A 17 -2.41 -4.22 12.18
CA ALA A 17 -1.70 -4.59 10.97
C ALA A 17 -1.26 -3.33 10.19
N LYS A 18 -2.16 -2.36 10.00
CA LYS A 18 -1.85 -1.10 9.34
C LYS A 18 -0.80 -0.29 10.09
N ALA A 19 -0.86 -0.27 11.43
CA ALA A 19 0.14 0.44 12.24
C ALA A 19 1.54 -0.18 12.09
N VAL A 20 1.64 -1.50 12.08
CA VAL A 20 2.91 -2.21 11.84
C VAL A 20 3.41 -1.94 10.42
N TYR A 21 2.55 -2.00 9.41
CA TYR A 21 2.86 -1.70 8.03
C TYR A 21 3.48 -0.31 7.87
N THR A 22 2.76 0.69 8.36
CA THR A 22 3.21 2.09 8.33
C THR A 22 4.52 2.29 9.10
N TYR A 23 4.63 1.69 10.30
CA TYR A 23 5.84 1.80 11.11
C TYR A 23 7.08 1.26 10.41
N LEU A 24 6.99 0.10 9.76
CA LEU A 24 8.11 -0.50 9.04
C LEU A 24 8.60 0.40 7.91
N ILE A 25 7.66 0.93 7.12
CA ILE A 25 7.96 1.80 5.98
C ILE A 25 8.49 3.17 6.43
N ASP A 26 7.92 3.76 7.47
CA ASP A 26 8.36 5.07 7.97
C ASP A 26 9.73 5.03 8.65
N THR A 27 10.16 3.86 9.16
CA THR A 27 11.35 3.76 10.00
C THR A 27 12.53 3.08 9.35
N ALA A 28 12.36 2.40 8.23
CA ALA A 28 13.43 1.73 7.51
C ALA A 28 13.47 2.20 6.05
N GLU A 29 14.57 1.90 5.39
CA GLU A 29 14.78 2.10 3.94
C GLU A 29 15.07 0.74 3.31
N TYR A 30 14.51 0.47 2.14
CA TYR A 30 14.85 -0.73 1.38
C TYR A 30 16.26 -0.58 0.82
N GLN A 31 17.22 -1.20 1.49
CA GLN A 31 18.63 -1.11 1.13
C GLN A 31 19.41 -2.34 1.61
N GLU A 32 20.32 -2.81 0.77
CA GLU A 32 21.30 -3.84 1.16
C GLU A 32 22.27 -3.30 2.23
N SER A 33 22.47 -4.10 3.27
CA SER A 33 23.37 -3.81 4.38
C SER A 33 23.88 -5.10 5.05
N GLU A 34 24.71 -5.00 6.09
CA GLU A 34 25.30 -6.15 6.76
C GLU A 34 24.28 -7.12 7.39
N ASP A 35 23.16 -6.62 7.92
CA ASP A 35 22.13 -7.42 8.60
C ASP A 35 20.78 -7.37 7.88
N ASP A 36 20.76 -7.05 6.59
CA ASP A 36 19.57 -6.72 5.80
C ASP A 36 18.55 -7.86 5.68
N GLN A 37 19.01 -9.11 5.75
CA GLN A 37 18.17 -10.31 5.70
C GLN A 37 17.47 -10.63 7.03
N SER A 38 17.70 -9.85 8.06
CA SER A 38 17.12 -10.08 9.38
C SER A 38 16.38 -8.85 9.92
N MET A 39 15.46 -9.07 10.85
CA MET A 39 14.80 -7.98 11.56
C MET A 39 15.77 -7.04 12.31
N ALA A 40 17.01 -7.46 12.52
CA ALA A 40 18.06 -6.61 13.09
C ALA A 40 18.37 -5.41 12.17
N GLY A 41 18.33 -5.60 10.85
CA GLY A 41 18.44 -4.53 9.87
C GLY A 41 17.38 -3.45 10.12
N ILE A 42 16.11 -3.82 10.29
CA ILE A 42 15.02 -2.88 10.59
C ILE A 42 15.24 -2.16 11.92
N PHE A 43 15.47 -2.90 13.02
CA PHE A 43 15.42 -2.30 14.36
C PHE A 43 16.66 -1.51 14.73
N TRP A 44 17.83 -1.86 14.20
CA TRP A 44 19.08 -1.22 14.58
C TRP A 44 19.72 -0.35 13.50
N ARG A 45 19.63 -0.80 12.23
CA ARG A 45 20.28 -0.09 11.11
C ARG A 45 19.31 0.80 10.34
N ARG A 46 18.01 0.53 10.44
CA ARG A 46 16.95 1.19 9.64
C ARG A 46 17.12 0.94 8.15
N GLN A 47 17.69 -0.23 7.80
CA GLN A 47 17.95 -0.68 6.44
C GLN A 47 17.76 -2.19 6.38
N ALA A 48 16.96 -2.66 5.43
CA ALA A 48 16.76 -4.08 5.19
C ALA A 48 16.28 -4.34 3.76
N VAL A 49 16.30 -5.61 3.37
CA VAL A 49 15.63 -6.12 2.18
C VAL A 49 14.38 -6.92 2.60
N CYS A 50 13.69 -7.53 1.63
CA CYS A 50 12.39 -8.20 1.86
C CYS A 50 12.36 -9.16 3.06
N ALA A 51 13.40 -9.98 3.25
CA ALA A 51 13.48 -10.91 4.38
C ALA A 51 13.50 -10.20 5.74
N GLY A 52 14.21 -9.07 5.84
CA GLY A 52 14.25 -8.26 7.06
C GLY A 52 12.90 -7.61 7.36
N TYR A 53 12.23 -7.04 6.34
CA TYR A 53 10.88 -6.47 6.47
C TYR A 53 9.87 -7.55 6.91
N ALA A 54 9.84 -8.70 6.22
CA ALA A 54 8.89 -9.77 6.52
C ALA A 54 9.12 -10.38 7.92
N GLY A 55 10.39 -10.55 8.32
CA GLY A 55 10.73 -11.03 9.67
C GLY A 55 10.34 -10.03 10.77
N ALA A 56 10.57 -8.74 10.55
CA ALA A 56 10.16 -7.69 11.48
C ALA A 56 8.63 -7.57 11.56
N ALA A 57 7.93 -7.66 10.43
CA ALA A 57 6.47 -7.67 10.37
C ALA A 57 5.89 -8.81 11.20
N GLN A 58 6.38 -10.05 10.99
CA GLN A 58 5.93 -11.20 11.76
C GLN A 58 6.12 -10.98 13.26
N TYR A 59 7.31 -10.58 13.68
CA TYR A 59 7.60 -10.33 15.11
C TYR A 59 6.67 -9.29 15.72
N LEU A 60 6.42 -8.18 15.04
CA LEU A 60 5.60 -7.08 15.56
C LEU A 60 4.11 -7.45 15.59
N LEU A 61 3.61 -8.09 14.55
CA LEU A 61 2.21 -8.53 14.44
C LEU A 61 1.87 -9.57 15.51
N GLU A 62 2.72 -10.61 15.68
CA GLU A 62 2.55 -11.61 16.72
C GLU A 62 2.61 -11.00 18.13
N TYR A 63 3.51 -10.03 18.35
CA TYR A 63 3.57 -9.29 19.62
C TYR A 63 2.27 -8.54 19.93
N LEU A 64 1.58 -8.01 18.91
CA LEU A 64 0.29 -7.33 19.03
C LEU A 64 -0.91 -8.30 19.02
N GLY A 65 -0.66 -9.62 18.91
CA GLY A 65 -1.69 -10.65 18.91
C GLY A 65 -2.37 -10.87 17.56
N VAL A 66 -1.81 -10.37 16.46
CA VAL A 66 -2.26 -10.64 15.09
C VAL A 66 -1.52 -11.86 14.55
N PRO A 67 -2.21 -12.97 14.22
CA PRO A 67 -1.55 -14.15 13.64
C PRO A 67 -0.88 -13.80 12.31
N CYS A 68 0.38 -14.15 12.18
CA CYS A 68 1.21 -13.81 11.03
C CYS A 68 2.18 -14.94 10.71
N ILE A 69 2.32 -15.29 9.43
CA ILE A 69 3.35 -16.21 8.96
C ILE A 69 4.30 -15.50 7.99
N TYR A 70 5.56 -15.88 8.07
CA TYR A 70 6.59 -15.48 7.10
C TYR A 70 6.52 -16.43 5.89
N VAL A 71 6.55 -15.89 4.69
CA VAL A 71 6.48 -16.63 3.43
C VAL A 71 7.67 -16.28 2.57
N GLU A 72 8.32 -17.28 2.02
CA GLU A 72 9.32 -17.17 0.96
C GLU A 72 8.75 -17.67 -0.35
N GLY A 73 9.15 -17.02 -1.44
CA GLY A 73 8.75 -17.39 -2.79
C GLY A 73 9.57 -16.66 -3.83
N SER A 74 9.01 -16.49 -5.01
CA SER A 74 9.67 -15.83 -6.13
C SER A 74 8.70 -15.00 -6.95
N THR A 75 9.27 -14.08 -7.74
CA THR A 75 8.53 -13.38 -8.80
C THR A 75 8.11 -14.36 -9.88
N VAL A 76 6.87 -14.30 -10.30
CA VAL A 76 6.30 -15.17 -11.36
C VAL A 76 7.12 -15.05 -12.65
N GLY A 77 7.57 -16.20 -13.18
CA GLY A 77 8.39 -16.25 -14.39
C GLY A 77 9.86 -15.84 -14.20
N SER A 78 10.32 -15.65 -12.96
CA SER A 78 11.69 -15.31 -12.60
C SER A 78 12.23 -16.25 -11.52
N THR A 79 13.54 -16.22 -11.29
CA THR A 79 14.21 -16.86 -10.15
C THR A 79 14.51 -15.85 -9.04
N GLU A 80 14.06 -14.63 -9.18
CA GLU A 80 14.22 -13.59 -8.17
C GLU A 80 13.37 -13.92 -6.95
N GLY A 81 14.06 -14.11 -5.82
CA GLY A 81 13.41 -14.45 -4.54
C GLY A 81 12.72 -13.23 -3.93
N HIS A 82 11.60 -13.47 -3.25
CA HIS A 82 10.90 -12.46 -2.46
C HIS A 82 10.40 -13.06 -1.15
N ALA A 83 10.26 -12.23 -0.13
CA ALA A 83 9.70 -12.62 1.17
C ALA A 83 8.62 -11.62 1.58
N TRP A 84 7.49 -12.14 2.09
CA TRP A 84 6.34 -11.37 2.54
C TRP A 84 5.66 -12.05 3.72
N ASN A 85 4.49 -11.58 4.11
CA ASN A 85 3.71 -12.23 5.16
C ASN A 85 2.30 -12.58 4.68
N ILE A 86 1.69 -13.55 5.35
CA ILE A 86 0.24 -13.76 5.36
C ILE A 86 -0.23 -13.53 6.79
N ILE A 87 -1.26 -12.70 6.95
CA ILE A 87 -1.86 -12.33 8.22
C ILE A 87 -3.30 -12.83 8.30
N THR A 88 -3.76 -13.23 9.49
CA THR A 88 -5.15 -13.63 9.69
C THR A 88 -5.93 -12.53 10.38
N LEU A 89 -6.96 -11.99 9.69
CA LEU A 89 -7.86 -10.97 10.20
C LEU A 89 -9.29 -11.49 10.16
N ASN A 90 -10.00 -11.46 11.28
CA ASN A 90 -11.40 -11.92 11.38
C ASN A 90 -11.61 -13.35 10.85
N GLY A 91 -10.58 -14.22 10.94
CA GLY A 91 -10.64 -15.63 10.51
C GLY A 91 -10.38 -15.86 9.02
N ASN A 92 -10.01 -14.83 8.26
CA ASN A 92 -9.59 -14.93 6.86
C ASN A 92 -8.11 -14.54 6.72
N ASP A 93 -7.44 -15.10 5.72
CA ASP A 93 -6.03 -14.87 5.46
C ASP A 93 -5.84 -13.85 4.33
N TYR A 94 -4.87 -12.94 4.53
CA TYR A 94 -4.56 -11.82 3.62
C TYR A 94 -3.06 -11.70 3.40
N TYR A 95 -2.65 -11.36 2.20
CA TYR A 95 -1.27 -10.95 1.92
C TYR A 95 -0.92 -9.66 2.65
N PHE A 96 0.33 -9.55 3.08
CA PHE A 96 0.88 -8.37 3.75
C PHE A 96 2.33 -8.22 3.31
N ASP A 97 2.64 -7.16 2.58
CA ASP A 97 3.96 -6.94 2.01
C ASP A 97 4.44 -5.50 2.22
N ALA A 98 5.07 -5.27 3.36
CA ALA A 98 5.59 -3.95 3.71
C ALA A 98 6.81 -3.57 2.85
N THR A 99 7.52 -4.54 2.27
CA THR A 99 8.64 -4.28 1.35
C THR A 99 8.16 -3.51 0.12
N ASN A 100 7.15 -4.05 -0.57
CA ASN A 100 6.60 -3.39 -1.75
C ASN A 100 5.81 -2.11 -1.40
N GLY A 101 5.32 -2.03 -0.18
CA GLY A 101 4.71 -0.81 0.36
C GLY A 101 5.67 0.37 0.46
N ASP A 102 6.97 0.09 0.58
CA ASP A 102 8.09 1.04 0.69
C ASP A 102 8.80 1.28 -0.66
N GLN A 103 8.10 1.10 -1.77
CA GLN A 103 8.68 1.21 -3.12
C GLN A 103 7.89 2.19 -4.01
N PRO A 104 7.79 3.47 -3.63
CA PRO A 104 7.07 4.47 -4.45
C PRO A 104 7.66 4.63 -5.85
N GLU A 105 8.88 4.18 -6.11
CA GLU A 105 9.50 4.11 -7.42
C GLU A 105 8.84 3.11 -8.38
N PHE A 106 7.97 2.22 -7.90
CA PHE A 106 7.13 1.38 -8.76
C PHE A 106 6.02 2.15 -9.48
N LEU A 107 5.74 3.39 -9.03
CA LEU A 107 4.74 4.23 -9.66
C LEU A 107 5.24 4.74 -11.02
N GLU A 108 4.41 4.61 -12.03
CA GLU A 108 4.59 5.35 -13.28
C GLU A 108 4.17 6.82 -13.08
N GLY A 109 4.84 7.73 -13.78
CA GLY A 109 4.55 9.17 -13.68
C GLY A 109 5.58 9.92 -12.84
N ASP A 110 5.14 10.68 -11.85
CA ASP A 110 5.98 11.53 -11.00
C ASP A 110 6.54 10.77 -9.78
N ALA A 111 7.07 9.55 -10.02
CA ALA A 111 7.56 8.65 -8.98
C ALA A 111 8.61 9.29 -8.06
N VAL A 112 9.49 10.14 -8.60
CA VAL A 112 10.54 10.82 -7.81
C VAL A 112 9.92 11.74 -6.76
N GLN A 113 8.95 12.57 -7.13
CA GLN A 113 8.27 13.49 -6.22
C GLN A 113 7.46 12.73 -5.16
N LEU A 114 6.79 11.64 -5.57
CA LEU A 114 6.05 10.78 -4.65
C LEU A 114 6.99 10.04 -3.68
N ALA A 115 8.17 9.62 -4.13
CA ALA A 115 9.20 9.03 -3.28
C ALA A 115 9.80 10.04 -2.28
N GLU A 116 10.11 11.26 -2.73
CA GLU A 116 10.58 12.35 -1.85
C GLU A 116 9.56 12.67 -0.75
N HIS A 117 8.27 12.50 -1.03
CA HIS A 117 7.19 12.65 -0.06
C HIS A 117 6.96 11.41 0.81
N LYS A 118 7.77 10.37 0.66
CA LYS A 118 7.62 9.07 1.36
C LYS A 118 6.21 8.50 1.23
N THR A 119 5.71 8.45 0.00
CA THR A 119 4.37 7.92 -0.29
C THR A 119 4.33 6.42 -0.04
N ILE A 120 3.54 6.00 0.95
CA ILE A 120 3.31 4.59 1.26
C ILE A 120 2.35 3.98 0.24
N LEU A 121 2.72 2.85 -0.35
CA LEU A 121 1.85 2.07 -1.24
C LEU A 121 0.99 1.10 -0.42
N TYR A 122 -0.19 1.56 0.05
CA TYR A 122 -1.14 0.70 0.77
C TYR A 122 -1.79 -0.39 -0.10
N ASP A 123 -1.44 -0.44 -1.38
CA ASP A 123 -1.83 -1.50 -2.32
C ASP A 123 -1.36 -2.88 -1.88
N TYR A 124 -0.28 -2.95 -1.13
CA TYR A 124 0.32 -4.17 -0.63
C TYR A 124 -0.10 -4.52 0.81
N LEU A 125 -1.01 -3.75 1.40
CA LEU A 125 -1.70 -4.08 2.65
C LEU A 125 -3.05 -4.72 2.35
N CYS A 126 -3.17 -6.02 2.51
CA CYS A 126 -4.32 -6.83 2.14
C CYS A 126 -4.72 -6.62 0.65
N PRO A 127 -3.80 -6.78 -0.32
CA PRO A 127 -4.10 -6.66 -1.74
C PRO A 127 -5.18 -7.64 -2.17
N PHE A 128 -5.80 -7.40 -3.32
CA PHE A 128 -6.62 -8.41 -3.95
C PHE A 128 -5.74 -9.60 -4.35
N PRO A 129 -6.12 -10.85 -3.98
CA PRO A 129 -5.29 -12.02 -4.21
C PRO A 129 -4.85 -12.18 -5.66
N GLU A 130 -5.78 -12.02 -6.61
CA GLU A 130 -5.48 -12.14 -8.03
C GLU A 130 -4.44 -11.13 -8.55
N GLU A 131 -4.35 -9.93 -7.93
CA GLU A 131 -3.35 -8.92 -8.30
C GLU A 131 -1.98 -9.27 -7.75
N TYR A 132 -1.92 -9.73 -6.50
CA TYR A 132 -0.67 -10.11 -5.84
C TYR A 132 -0.07 -11.38 -6.46
N GLU A 133 -0.89 -12.38 -6.72
CA GLU A 133 -0.51 -13.68 -7.29
C GLU A 133 -0.07 -13.59 -8.77
N MET A 134 -0.41 -12.51 -9.49
CA MET A 134 0.18 -12.25 -10.80
C MET A 134 1.68 -11.94 -10.73
N THR A 135 2.14 -11.42 -9.59
CA THR A 135 3.53 -11.00 -9.40
C THR A 135 4.34 -12.01 -8.62
N TYR A 136 3.75 -12.64 -7.58
CA TYR A 136 4.47 -13.50 -6.66
C TYR A 136 3.83 -14.88 -6.51
N THR A 137 4.68 -15.89 -6.33
CA THR A 137 4.27 -17.27 -6.05
C THR A 137 5.05 -17.80 -4.85
N PRO A 138 4.38 -18.42 -3.85
CA PRO A 138 5.07 -19.06 -2.72
C PRO A 138 5.97 -20.19 -3.18
N SER A 139 7.01 -20.48 -2.40
CA SER A 139 7.83 -21.69 -2.56
C SER A 139 6.98 -22.95 -2.32
N ASP A 140 7.26 -24.01 -3.09
CA ASP A 140 6.62 -25.33 -2.92
C ASP A 140 7.12 -26.09 -1.67
N GLU A 141 8.12 -25.57 -0.95
CA GLU A 141 8.70 -26.21 0.21
C GLU A 141 7.75 -26.26 1.41
N PHE A 142 6.83 -25.29 1.51
CA PHE A 142 5.87 -25.17 2.60
C PHE A 142 4.46 -24.90 2.07
N SER A 143 3.46 -25.52 2.71
CA SER A 143 2.07 -25.18 2.45
C SER A 143 1.73 -23.88 3.17
N VAL A 144 1.23 -22.90 2.42
CA VAL A 144 0.72 -21.62 2.96
C VAL A 144 -0.81 -21.57 2.86
N PRO A 145 -1.50 -20.83 3.75
CA PRO A 145 -2.93 -20.58 3.61
C PRO A 145 -3.26 -19.90 2.28
N ALA A 146 -4.41 -20.23 1.71
CA ALA A 146 -4.92 -19.53 0.53
C ALA A 146 -5.58 -18.20 0.95
N CYS A 147 -5.11 -17.10 0.40
CA CYS A 147 -5.76 -15.81 0.54
C CYS A 147 -6.89 -15.71 -0.50
N SER A 148 -8.11 -15.42 -0.08
CA SER A 148 -9.26 -15.29 -0.98
C SER A 148 -10.19 -14.14 -0.62
N ALA A 149 -10.00 -13.53 0.54
CA ALA A 149 -10.82 -12.42 1.02
C ALA A 149 -10.27 -11.06 0.56
N THR A 150 -11.17 -10.10 0.33
CA THR A 150 -10.84 -8.77 -0.20
C THR A 150 -11.38 -7.63 0.66
N ASP A 151 -12.20 -7.95 1.68
CA ASP A 151 -12.92 -6.97 2.50
C ASP A 151 -12.01 -6.14 3.41
N MET A 152 -10.80 -6.61 3.74
CA MET A 152 -9.79 -5.86 4.48
C MET A 152 -8.81 -5.09 3.59
N ASN A 153 -9.04 -5.03 2.27
CA ASN A 153 -8.23 -4.18 1.39
C ASN A 153 -8.33 -2.71 1.81
N PHE A 154 -7.20 -2.01 1.81
CA PHE A 154 -7.12 -0.61 2.24
C PHE A 154 -8.13 0.29 1.51
N TYR A 155 -8.30 0.13 0.20
CA TYR A 155 -9.19 0.96 -0.61
C TYR A 155 -10.66 0.63 -0.37
N VAL A 156 -10.99 -0.64 -0.16
CA VAL A 156 -12.36 -1.07 0.20
C VAL A 156 -12.78 -0.45 1.52
N LEU A 157 -11.96 -0.57 2.56
CA LEU A 157 -12.23 0.01 3.88
C LEU A 157 -12.31 1.54 3.88
N ASN A 158 -11.58 2.21 3.00
CA ASN A 158 -11.58 3.67 2.88
C ASN A 158 -12.51 4.20 1.79
N GLN A 159 -13.39 3.36 1.21
CA GLN A 159 -14.36 3.74 0.16
C GLN A 159 -13.70 4.33 -1.09
N GLY A 160 -12.48 3.95 -1.36
CA GLY A 160 -11.68 4.39 -2.51
C GLY A 160 -11.45 3.30 -3.55
N CYS A 161 -12.23 2.21 -3.51
CA CYS A 161 -12.23 1.16 -4.52
C CYS A 161 -13.53 1.24 -5.33
N PHE A 162 -13.43 1.35 -6.65
CA PHE A 162 -14.56 1.55 -7.56
C PHE A 162 -14.69 0.38 -8.55
N ASP A 163 -15.90 -0.15 -8.71
CA ASP A 163 -16.18 -1.25 -9.64
C ASP A 163 -16.39 -0.77 -11.09
N SER A 164 -16.74 0.50 -11.26
CA SER A 164 -16.96 1.16 -12.54
C SER A 164 -16.41 2.58 -12.51
N TYR A 165 -16.15 3.14 -13.69
CA TYR A 165 -15.73 4.53 -13.79
C TYR A 165 -16.95 5.48 -13.75
N ASP A 166 -17.03 6.30 -12.71
CA ASP A 166 -17.93 7.46 -12.62
C ASP A 166 -17.13 8.68 -12.13
N TYR A 167 -16.96 9.66 -13.03
CA TYR A 167 -16.19 10.86 -12.73
C TYR A 167 -16.69 11.62 -11.50
N GLN A 168 -18.02 11.75 -11.31
CA GLN A 168 -18.59 12.51 -10.21
C GLN A 168 -18.40 11.79 -8.87
N GLU A 169 -18.48 10.47 -8.86
CA GLU A 169 -18.21 9.66 -7.67
C GLU A 169 -16.76 9.76 -7.23
N ILE A 170 -15.83 9.63 -8.16
CA ILE A 170 -14.39 9.74 -7.88
C ILE A 170 -14.04 11.17 -7.44
N LEU A 171 -14.58 12.19 -8.09
CA LEU A 171 -14.36 13.59 -7.68
C LEU A 171 -14.87 13.85 -6.26
N ALA A 172 -16.07 13.35 -5.91
CA ALA A 172 -16.62 13.47 -4.57
C ALA A 172 -15.75 12.77 -3.53
N TYR A 173 -15.23 11.59 -3.87
CA TYR A 173 -14.26 10.89 -3.02
C TYR A 173 -12.97 11.71 -2.84
N CYS A 174 -12.38 12.24 -3.91
CA CYS A 174 -11.18 13.09 -3.83
C CYS A 174 -11.44 14.32 -2.91
N GLN A 175 -12.55 15.00 -3.08
CA GLN A 175 -12.93 16.14 -2.26
C GLN A 175 -13.08 15.76 -0.78
N MET A 176 -13.70 14.64 -0.49
CA MET A 176 -13.81 14.10 0.87
C MET A 176 -12.44 13.83 1.49
N ARG A 177 -11.51 13.21 0.74
CA ARG A 177 -10.15 12.94 1.21
C ARG A 177 -9.37 14.23 1.49
N LEU A 178 -9.47 15.22 0.58
CA LEU A 178 -8.83 16.52 0.75
C LEU A 178 -9.39 17.29 1.96
N ASN A 179 -10.69 17.27 2.18
CA ASN A 179 -11.30 17.87 3.39
C ASN A 179 -10.81 17.21 4.69
N ASN A 180 -10.46 15.94 4.65
CA ASN A 180 -9.88 15.22 5.78
C ASN A 180 -8.35 15.40 5.90
N GLY A 181 -7.77 16.32 5.13
CA GLY A 181 -6.35 16.67 5.20
C GLY A 181 -5.40 15.67 4.55
N ALA A 182 -5.89 14.85 3.61
CA ALA A 182 -5.02 13.94 2.88
C ALA A 182 -4.04 14.71 1.99
N ALA A 183 -2.74 14.54 2.19
CA ALA A 183 -1.71 15.07 1.30
C ALA A 183 -1.61 14.27 -0.01
N VAL A 184 -1.90 12.98 0.04
CA VAL A 184 -1.96 12.10 -1.13
C VAL A 184 -3.36 11.50 -1.21
N VAL A 185 -4.05 11.79 -2.30
CA VAL A 185 -5.32 11.13 -2.66
C VAL A 185 -5.01 9.95 -3.55
N ARG A 186 -5.59 8.79 -3.23
CA ARG A 186 -5.41 7.56 -3.97
C ARG A 186 -6.72 6.81 -4.11
N PHE A 187 -6.95 6.25 -5.28
CA PHE A 187 -8.14 5.47 -5.57
C PHE A 187 -7.83 4.31 -6.52
N LYS A 188 -8.58 3.24 -6.38
CA LYS A 188 -8.37 1.95 -7.00
C LYS A 188 -9.59 1.49 -7.78
N PHE A 189 -9.38 0.63 -8.75
CA PHE A 189 -10.46 -0.02 -9.50
C PHE A 189 -10.39 -1.54 -9.34
N SER A 190 -11.56 -2.17 -9.25
CA SER A 190 -11.67 -3.63 -9.21
C SER A 190 -11.54 -4.26 -10.60
N SER A 191 -11.75 -3.49 -11.69
CA SER A 191 -11.65 -3.97 -13.06
C SER A 191 -10.68 -3.16 -13.91
N GLN A 192 -10.05 -3.83 -14.89
CA GLN A 192 -9.16 -3.18 -15.85
C GLN A 192 -9.88 -2.15 -16.71
N GLU A 193 -11.13 -2.46 -17.12
CA GLU A 193 -11.92 -1.54 -17.94
C GLU A 193 -12.17 -0.20 -17.24
N ALA A 194 -12.60 -0.23 -15.98
CA ALA A 194 -12.83 0.98 -15.20
C ALA A 194 -11.54 1.77 -14.96
N PHE A 195 -10.44 1.07 -14.70
CA PHE A 195 -9.12 1.67 -14.52
C PHE A 195 -8.65 2.40 -15.79
N GLU A 196 -8.77 1.80 -16.98
CA GLU A 196 -8.39 2.43 -18.25
C GLU A 196 -9.23 3.66 -18.58
N GLN A 197 -10.54 3.62 -18.29
CA GLN A 197 -11.40 4.79 -18.44
C GLN A 197 -10.97 5.93 -17.51
N ALA A 198 -10.68 5.62 -16.25
CA ALA A 198 -10.18 6.60 -15.29
C ALA A 198 -8.82 7.16 -15.71
N ARG A 199 -7.89 6.30 -16.15
CA ARG A 199 -6.58 6.71 -16.65
C ARG A 199 -6.71 7.69 -17.82
N ALA A 200 -7.62 7.43 -18.75
CA ALA A 200 -7.85 8.32 -19.90
C ALA A 200 -8.29 9.72 -19.45
N ASP A 201 -9.20 9.82 -18.49
CA ASP A 201 -9.73 11.12 -18.04
C ASP A 201 -8.84 11.81 -17.00
N TRP A 202 -8.32 11.07 -16.02
CA TRP A 202 -7.59 11.65 -14.89
C TRP A 202 -6.12 11.92 -15.20
N ILE A 203 -5.50 11.12 -16.04
CA ILE A 203 -4.08 11.27 -16.39
C ILE A 203 -3.91 12.00 -17.73
N ASN A 204 -4.66 11.60 -18.77
CA ASN A 204 -4.50 12.14 -20.11
C ASN A 204 -5.50 13.26 -20.42
N GLY A 205 -6.54 13.44 -19.59
CA GLY A 205 -7.58 14.44 -19.71
C GLY A 205 -7.48 15.52 -18.63
N ASP A 206 -8.60 16.22 -18.42
CA ASP A 206 -8.69 17.38 -17.53
C ASP A 206 -9.41 17.08 -16.19
N ALA A 207 -9.73 15.82 -15.90
CA ALA A 207 -10.53 15.44 -14.74
C ALA A 207 -9.91 15.93 -13.41
N ILE A 208 -8.59 15.86 -13.27
CA ILE A 208 -7.85 16.33 -12.09
C ILE A 208 -8.03 17.84 -11.83
N GLN A 209 -8.32 18.66 -12.85
CA GLN A 209 -8.41 20.11 -12.72
C GLN A 209 -9.50 20.56 -11.73
N GLU A 210 -10.60 19.82 -11.59
CA GLU A 210 -11.63 20.15 -10.60
C GLU A 210 -11.19 19.80 -9.17
N ALA A 211 -10.49 18.70 -8.97
CA ALA A 211 -9.90 18.36 -7.67
C ALA A 211 -8.83 19.39 -7.26
N ALA A 212 -7.98 19.81 -8.20
CA ALA A 212 -6.98 20.86 -7.98
C ALA A 212 -7.62 22.23 -7.63
N ARG A 213 -8.67 22.63 -8.34
CA ARG A 213 -9.43 23.86 -8.01
C ARG A 213 -10.08 23.76 -6.63
N TYR A 214 -10.61 22.61 -6.29
CA TYR A 214 -11.18 22.36 -4.97
C TYR A 214 -10.11 22.47 -3.88
N TYR A 215 -8.92 21.86 -4.08
CA TYR A 215 -7.78 21.99 -3.17
C TYR A 215 -7.40 23.45 -2.94
N MET A 216 -7.22 24.23 -4.03
CA MET A 216 -6.92 25.66 -3.93
C MET A 216 -7.98 26.42 -3.12
N THR A 217 -9.25 26.06 -3.27
CA THR A 217 -10.36 26.74 -2.57
C THR A 217 -10.31 26.49 -1.07
N ILE A 218 -10.11 25.24 -0.64
CA ILE A 218 -10.10 24.90 0.80
C ILE A 218 -8.87 25.44 1.53
N TYR A 219 -7.73 25.57 0.83
CA TYR A 219 -6.49 26.09 1.40
C TYR A 219 -6.21 27.58 1.09
N GLY A 220 -7.11 28.27 0.37
CA GLY A 220 -6.98 29.69 0.04
C GLY A 220 -5.80 30.00 -0.89
N MET A 221 -5.43 29.07 -1.77
CA MET A 221 -4.28 29.17 -2.68
C MET A 221 -4.73 29.73 -4.04
N SER A 222 -3.83 30.45 -4.72
CA SER A 222 -4.07 30.97 -6.08
C SER A 222 -3.54 30.05 -7.19
N GLN A 223 -2.65 29.12 -6.82
CA GLN A 223 -2.08 28.12 -7.71
C GLN A 223 -1.73 26.88 -6.91
N VAL A 224 -1.70 25.73 -7.56
CA VAL A 224 -1.25 24.46 -7.01
C VAL A 224 -0.49 23.69 -8.09
N GLU A 225 0.59 23.06 -7.70
CA GLU A 225 1.26 22.02 -8.46
C GLU A 225 0.77 20.68 -7.90
N TYR A 226 0.53 19.72 -8.77
CA TYR A 226 0.18 18.38 -8.37
C TYR A 226 1.03 17.37 -9.14
N HIS A 227 1.30 16.27 -8.49
CA HIS A 227 2.03 15.14 -9.04
C HIS A 227 1.13 13.92 -9.07
N TYR A 228 1.34 13.03 -10.04
CA TYR A 228 0.57 11.81 -10.14
C TYR A 228 1.45 10.57 -10.19
N GLY A 229 0.89 9.46 -9.77
CA GLY A 229 1.49 8.14 -9.91
C GLY A 229 0.44 7.10 -10.28
N ILE A 230 0.86 6.09 -11.00
CA ILE A 230 0.03 4.97 -11.41
C ILE A 230 0.72 3.68 -10.98
N LEU A 231 0.00 2.81 -10.28
CA LEU A 231 0.42 1.45 -10.02
C LEU A 231 -0.44 0.51 -10.88
N GLU A 232 0.07 0.21 -12.08
CA GLU A 232 -0.67 -0.47 -13.16
C GLU A 232 -1.18 -1.84 -12.74
N ASN A 233 -0.31 -2.67 -12.16
CA ASN A 233 -0.64 -4.03 -11.72
C ASN A 233 -1.68 -4.08 -10.59
N MET A 234 -1.82 -2.99 -9.83
CA MET A 234 -2.80 -2.83 -8.75
C MET A 234 -4.00 -1.97 -9.15
N LYS A 235 -4.05 -1.47 -10.39
CA LYS A 235 -5.12 -0.61 -10.93
C LYS A 235 -5.41 0.60 -10.04
N THR A 236 -4.34 1.27 -9.58
CA THR A 236 -4.43 2.38 -8.63
C THR A 236 -3.85 3.66 -9.21
N ILE A 237 -4.51 4.78 -8.94
CA ILE A 237 -4.07 6.14 -9.31
C ILE A 237 -3.83 6.95 -8.03
N TYR A 238 -2.74 7.68 -8.02
CA TYR A 238 -2.29 8.56 -6.94
C TYR A 238 -2.22 10.00 -7.41
N TYR A 239 -2.62 10.93 -6.54
CA TYR A 239 -2.37 12.36 -6.69
C TYR A 239 -1.86 12.96 -5.39
N MET A 240 -0.80 13.75 -5.52
CA MET A 240 -0.25 14.58 -4.46
C MET A 240 -0.42 16.07 -4.85
N PHE A 241 -0.95 16.88 -3.94
CA PHE A 241 -1.20 18.32 -4.14
C PHE A 241 -0.25 19.18 -3.33
#